data_e2b6409dd353cefb3f856a1b553bda0d
#
_entry.id   e2b6409dd353cefb3f856a1b553bda0d
#
_cell.length_a   1.000
_cell.length_b   1.000
_cell.length_c   1.000
_cell.angle_alpha   90.00
_cell.angle_beta   90.00
_cell.angle_gamma   90.00
#
_symmetry.space_group_name_H-M   'P 1'
#
loop_
_entity.id
_entity.type
_entity.pdbx_description
1 polymer ?
#
loop_
_entity_poly.entity_id
_entity_poly.type
_entity_poly.pdbx_seq_one_letter_code
_entity_poly.pdbx_strand_id
1 'polypeptide(L)'
;LELQRYFGYNGILNGDTAEEVWNLCNAKLQEDSMSVRNLIKQSNVTLICTTDDPIDTLEYHEKLAKDDTFDVKVLPAWRPDKAMNIEKPEYLDYLETLSNVSGIKVNSFATLMDALRNRMDFFASMGCSVSDHALEYVMYKPYTEEEIEAIFAKRFSGSAITTEEMNMVSVGKEYNKRNWVMQLHYGTIRDNNRFRYDQLGPDTGFDCINTYDCSAEMAQFLNALNATDELPKTIIYSLNPSVNAAIGTVIGCFQDSKAVGKIQQGSAWWFNDHKVGMTNQMTSLANLSLLGNFIGMLTDSRSFLSYTRHEYFRRIMCELIGGWVENGEYPADEKA
;
A
#
# COMPACT_ATOMS: atom_id res chain seq x y z
N LEU A 1 2.99 -6.67 -22.92
CA LEU A 1 3.59 -7.84 -22.21
C LEU A 1 2.54 -8.88 -21.84
N GLU A 2 1.38 -8.53 -21.29
CA GLU A 2 0.33 -9.48 -20.91
C GLU A 2 -0.08 -10.39 -22.08
N LEU A 3 -0.40 -9.78 -23.25
CA LEU A 3 -0.74 -10.55 -24.45
C LEU A 3 0.38 -11.48 -24.90
N GLN A 4 1.64 -11.05 -24.80
CA GLN A 4 2.79 -11.85 -25.17
C GLN A 4 3.03 -13.01 -24.18
N ARG A 5 2.99 -12.74 -22.86
CA ARG A 5 3.38 -13.72 -21.85
C ARG A 5 2.31 -14.77 -21.60
N TYR A 6 1.07 -14.38 -21.53
CA TYR A 6 -0.02 -15.28 -21.18
C TYR A 6 -0.77 -15.82 -22.40
N PHE A 7 -0.87 -15.04 -23.48
CA PHE A 7 -1.68 -15.41 -24.65
C PHE A 7 -0.85 -15.77 -25.89
N GLY A 8 0.47 -15.52 -25.85
CA GLY A 8 1.37 -15.83 -26.98
C GLY A 8 1.19 -14.90 -28.19
N TYR A 9 0.47 -13.79 -28.04
CA TYR A 9 0.22 -12.82 -29.10
C TYR A 9 1.34 -11.78 -29.19
N ASN A 10 2.04 -11.75 -30.34
CA ASN A 10 3.16 -10.86 -30.58
C ASN A 10 2.84 -9.70 -31.57
N GLY A 11 1.60 -9.61 -32.02
CA GLY A 11 1.12 -8.55 -32.90
C GLY A 11 0.85 -7.24 -32.17
N ILE A 12 0.34 -6.29 -32.90
CA ILE A 12 -0.11 -4.98 -32.37
C ILE A 12 -1.62 -5.06 -32.16
N LEU A 13 -2.07 -4.73 -30.96
CA LEU A 13 -3.50 -4.56 -30.67
C LEU A 13 -3.95 -3.18 -31.15
N ASN A 14 -4.87 -3.18 -32.12
CA ASN A 14 -5.53 -1.98 -32.65
C ASN A 14 -6.94 -2.32 -33.11
N GLY A 15 -7.62 -1.38 -33.77
CA GLY A 15 -8.99 -1.60 -34.27
C GLY A 15 -9.13 -2.75 -35.27
N ASP A 16 -8.10 -3.00 -36.07
CA ASP A 16 -8.15 -4.03 -37.12
C ASP A 16 -7.91 -5.44 -36.55
N THR A 17 -7.17 -5.53 -35.42
CA THR A 17 -6.80 -6.80 -34.78
C THR A 17 -7.63 -7.08 -33.52
N ALA A 18 -8.49 -6.18 -33.11
CA ALA A 18 -9.24 -6.28 -31.85
C ALA A 18 -10.06 -7.57 -31.73
N GLU A 19 -10.78 -7.94 -32.81
CA GLU A 19 -11.62 -9.14 -32.83
C GLU A 19 -10.79 -10.42 -32.81
N GLU A 20 -9.67 -10.47 -33.55
CA GLU A 20 -8.72 -11.59 -33.52
C GLU A 20 -8.18 -11.82 -32.11
N VAL A 21 -7.69 -10.73 -31.45
CA VAL A 21 -7.14 -10.79 -30.10
C VAL A 21 -8.21 -11.18 -29.08
N TRP A 22 -9.44 -10.64 -29.22
CA TRP A 22 -10.57 -11.00 -28.37
C TRP A 22 -10.85 -12.50 -28.41
N ASN A 23 -10.97 -13.05 -29.61
CA ASN A 23 -11.25 -14.47 -29.81
C ASN A 23 -10.11 -15.37 -29.30
N LEU A 24 -8.84 -14.98 -29.55
CA LEU A 24 -7.66 -15.67 -29.02
C LEU A 24 -7.66 -15.68 -27.48
N CYS A 25 -7.86 -14.52 -26.86
CA CYS A 25 -7.86 -14.41 -25.41
C CYS A 25 -8.99 -15.22 -24.77
N ASN A 26 -10.21 -15.13 -25.31
CA ASN A 26 -11.34 -15.88 -24.79
C ASN A 26 -11.15 -17.41 -24.92
N ALA A 27 -10.61 -17.88 -26.05
CA ALA A 27 -10.28 -19.30 -26.19
C ALA A 27 -9.22 -19.73 -25.17
N LYS A 28 -8.17 -18.95 -24.99
CA LYS A 28 -7.07 -19.24 -24.07
C LYS A 28 -7.54 -19.26 -22.62
N LEU A 29 -8.42 -18.34 -22.20
CA LEU A 29 -8.97 -18.26 -20.85
C LEU A 29 -9.82 -19.47 -20.44
N GLN A 30 -10.24 -20.32 -21.39
CA GLN A 30 -10.93 -21.58 -21.08
C GLN A 30 -9.96 -22.73 -20.73
N GLU A 31 -8.67 -22.56 -20.95
CA GLU A 31 -7.67 -23.58 -20.61
C GLU A 31 -7.40 -23.59 -19.09
N ASP A 32 -7.16 -24.75 -18.53
CA ASP A 32 -6.79 -24.91 -17.11
C ASP A 32 -5.51 -24.14 -16.76
N SER A 33 -4.57 -24.03 -17.71
CA SER A 33 -3.35 -23.22 -17.58
C SER A 33 -3.61 -21.76 -17.23
N MET A 34 -4.79 -21.23 -17.53
CA MET A 34 -5.22 -19.84 -17.26
C MET A 34 -6.08 -19.71 -16.00
N SER A 35 -6.24 -20.78 -15.23
CA SER A 35 -6.84 -20.66 -13.89
C SER A 35 -6.00 -19.74 -13.00
N VAL A 36 -6.66 -19.07 -12.02
CA VAL A 36 -6.00 -18.11 -11.11
C VAL A 36 -4.75 -18.72 -10.48
N ARG A 37 -4.83 -19.95 -9.97
CA ARG A 37 -3.69 -20.64 -9.35
C ARG A 37 -2.54 -20.87 -10.32
N ASN A 38 -2.86 -21.24 -11.55
CA ASN A 38 -1.84 -21.51 -12.58
C ASN A 38 -1.21 -20.20 -13.10
N LEU A 39 -1.97 -19.10 -13.19
CA LEU A 39 -1.43 -17.75 -13.48
C LEU A 39 -0.42 -17.31 -12.41
N ILE A 40 -0.74 -17.51 -11.13
CA ILE A 40 0.15 -17.20 -10.01
C ILE A 40 1.43 -18.07 -10.10
N LYS A 41 1.30 -19.38 -10.28
CA LYS A 41 2.43 -20.32 -10.35
C LYS A 41 3.35 -20.05 -11.53
N GLN A 42 2.80 -19.87 -12.74
CA GLN A 42 3.62 -19.57 -13.93
C GLN A 42 4.34 -18.23 -13.86
N SER A 43 3.86 -17.32 -12.99
CA SER A 43 4.51 -16.03 -12.73
C SER A 43 5.61 -16.12 -11.65
N ASN A 44 5.90 -17.31 -11.12
CA ASN A 44 6.87 -17.57 -10.06
C ASN A 44 6.62 -16.74 -8.78
N VAL A 45 5.36 -16.51 -8.47
CA VAL A 45 4.96 -15.82 -7.23
C VAL A 45 5.05 -16.81 -6.07
N THR A 46 5.71 -16.42 -4.99
CA THR A 46 5.88 -17.22 -3.77
C THR A 46 5.09 -16.70 -2.58
N LEU A 47 4.77 -15.40 -2.61
CA LEU A 47 4.05 -14.72 -1.54
C LEU A 47 3.12 -13.66 -2.12
N ILE A 48 1.91 -13.62 -1.59
CA ILE A 48 0.91 -12.58 -1.86
C ILE A 48 0.46 -12.02 -0.51
N CYS A 49 0.47 -10.69 -0.38
CA CYS A 49 -0.25 -10.00 0.69
C CYS A 49 -1.52 -9.38 0.11
N THR A 50 -2.64 -9.70 0.69
CA THR A 50 -3.93 -9.12 0.34
C THR A 50 -4.13 -7.77 1.04
N THR A 51 -5.27 -7.14 0.85
CA THR A 51 -5.63 -5.92 1.59
C THR A 51 -6.90 -6.21 2.38
N ASP A 52 -6.81 -6.22 3.71
CA ASP A 52 -7.86 -6.72 4.58
C ASP A 52 -8.19 -5.71 5.67
N ASP A 53 -9.50 -5.57 5.90
CA ASP A 53 -10.04 -4.67 6.92
C ASP A 53 -9.99 -5.35 8.32
N PRO A 54 -9.79 -4.60 9.41
CA PRO A 54 -9.87 -5.13 10.79
C PRO A 54 -11.06 -6.03 11.11
N ILE A 55 -12.20 -5.83 10.44
CA ILE A 55 -13.41 -6.62 10.66
C ILE A 55 -13.46 -7.93 9.86
N ASP A 56 -12.52 -8.17 8.94
CA ASP A 56 -12.53 -9.34 8.07
C ASP A 56 -12.27 -10.64 8.84
N THR A 57 -12.98 -11.69 8.45
CA THR A 57 -12.89 -13.01 9.11
C THR A 57 -11.63 -13.80 8.73
N LEU A 58 -10.98 -13.44 7.63
CA LEU A 58 -9.81 -14.12 7.05
C LEU A 58 -10.01 -15.62 6.77
N GLU A 59 -11.25 -16.06 6.61
CA GLU A 59 -11.58 -17.48 6.42
C GLU A 59 -10.96 -18.10 5.18
N TYR A 60 -10.73 -17.29 4.12
CA TYR A 60 -10.08 -17.76 2.91
C TYR A 60 -8.57 -17.90 3.07
N HIS A 61 -7.95 -17.04 3.89
CA HIS A 61 -6.54 -17.20 4.28
C HIS A 61 -6.34 -18.51 5.05
N GLU A 62 -7.22 -18.79 6.01
CA GLU A 62 -7.17 -20.05 6.77
C GLU A 62 -7.36 -21.28 5.87
N LYS A 63 -8.31 -21.23 4.91
CA LYS A 63 -8.51 -22.32 3.93
C LYS A 63 -7.30 -22.52 3.05
N LEU A 64 -6.69 -21.45 2.53
CA LEU A 64 -5.49 -21.52 1.68
C LEU A 64 -4.27 -22.00 2.45
N ALA A 65 -4.10 -21.62 3.71
CA ALA A 65 -3.01 -22.08 4.56
C ALA A 65 -3.04 -23.59 4.85
N LYS A 66 -4.22 -24.22 4.71
CA LYS A 66 -4.42 -25.67 4.90
C LYS A 66 -4.44 -26.45 3.59
N ASP A 67 -4.29 -25.80 2.44
CA ASP A 67 -4.37 -26.40 1.11
C ASP A 67 -2.98 -26.79 0.59
N ASP A 68 -2.60 -28.04 0.78
CA ASP A 68 -1.31 -28.59 0.34
C ASP A 68 -1.14 -28.62 -1.20
N THR A 69 -2.20 -28.31 -1.97
CA THR A 69 -2.13 -28.25 -3.44
C THR A 69 -1.68 -26.88 -3.96
N PHE A 70 -1.56 -25.89 -3.06
CA PHE A 70 -1.18 -24.53 -3.39
C PHE A 70 -0.06 -24.03 -2.46
N ASP A 71 1.15 -24.03 -2.96
CA ASP A 71 2.39 -23.72 -2.24
C ASP A 71 2.70 -22.22 -2.09
N VAL A 72 1.91 -21.35 -2.73
CA VAL A 72 2.05 -19.89 -2.60
C VAL A 72 1.44 -19.41 -1.30
N LYS A 73 2.22 -18.68 -0.51
CA LYS A 73 1.72 -18.08 0.73
C LYS A 73 0.80 -16.90 0.42
N VAL A 74 -0.42 -16.94 0.95
CA VAL A 74 -1.37 -15.81 0.87
C VAL A 74 -1.61 -15.32 2.29
N LEU A 75 -1.08 -14.16 2.61
CA LEU A 75 -1.10 -13.58 3.94
C LEU A 75 -1.93 -12.28 3.95
N PRO A 76 -2.64 -11.98 5.05
CA PRO A 76 -3.37 -10.72 5.15
C PRO A 76 -2.40 -9.55 5.32
N ALA A 77 -2.78 -8.37 4.80
CA ALA A 77 -2.20 -7.09 5.17
C ALA A 77 -3.25 -6.24 5.89
N TRP A 78 -2.86 -5.63 6.97
CA TRP A 78 -3.72 -4.85 7.85
C TRP A 78 -4.00 -3.47 7.27
N ARG A 79 -5.27 -3.17 6.89
CA ARG A 79 -5.69 -1.85 6.40
C ARG A 79 -6.82 -1.28 7.27
N PRO A 80 -6.52 -0.47 8.28
CA PRO A 80 -7.52 0.03 9.23
C PRO A 80 -8.18 1.35 8.79
N ASP A 81 -8.16 1.72 7.52
CA ASP A 81 -8.61 3.03 7.03
C ASP A 81 -10.04 3.38 7.50
N LYS A 82 -10.96 2.40 7.52
CA LYS A 82 -12.33 2.65 8.00
C LYS A 82 -12.41 2.91 9.51
N ALA A 83 -11.49 2.34 10.29
CA ALA A 83 -11.38 2.63 11.72
C ALA A 83 -10.81 4.03 11.99
N MET A 84 -10.13 4.61 10.99
CA MET A 84 -9.47 5.90 11.05
C MET A 84 -10.36 7.05 10.52
N ASN A 85 -11.24 6.75 9.58
CA ASN A 85 -12.06 7.74 8.88
C ASN A 85 -13.27 8.18 9.73
N ILE A 86 -13.01 8.77 10.89
CA ILE A 86 -14.00 9.14 11.92
C ILE A 86 -15.09 10.10 11.40
N GLU A 87 -14.80 10.87 10.34
CA GLU A 87 -15.69 11.84 9.74
C GLU A 87 -16.76 11.21 8.83
N LYS A 88 -16.57 9.97 8.39
CA LYS A 88 -17.47 9.30 7.44
C LYS A 88 -18.84 8.99 8.04
N PRO A 89 -19.92 9.11 7.27
CA PRO A 89 -21.26 8.83 7.76
C PRO A 89 -21.44 7.43 8.36
N GLU A 90 -20.84 6.42 7.71
CA GLU A 90 -20.90 5.00 8.07
C GLU A 90 -20.01 4.59 9.24
N TYR A 91 -19.27 5.52 9.85
CA TYR A 91 -18.27 5.23 10.86
C TYR A 91 -18.84 4.51 12.10
N LEU A 92 -20.01 4.94 12.59
CA LEU A 92 -20.62 4.33 13.78
C LEU A 92 -21.10 2.90 13.52
N ASP A 93 -21.64 2.62 12.33
CA ASP A 93 -22.03 1.27 11.92
C ASP A 93 -20.82 0.35 11.80
N TYR A 94 -19.68 0.91 11.32
CA TYR A 94 -18.41 0.21 11.30
C TYR A 94 -17.93 -0.14 12.72
N LEU A 95 -18.01 0.78 13.68
CA LEU A 95 -17.62 0.52 15.07
C LEU A 95 -18.51 -0.53 15.75
N GLU A 96 -19.79 -0.60 15.40
CA GLU A 96 -20.68 -1.69 15.87
C GLU A 96 -20.20 -3.04 15.32
N THR A 97 -19.87 -3.12 14.03
CA THR A 97 -19.32 -4.33 13.42
C THR A 97 -18.00 -4.72 14.07
N LEU A 98 -17.07 -3.76 14.26
CA LEU A 98 -15.80 -3.99 14.93
C LEU A 98 -16.00 -4.50 16.38
N SER A 99 -16.98 -3.94 17.10
CA SER A 99 -17.32 -4.39 18.44
C SER A 99 -17.75 -5.87 18.44
N ASN A 100 -18.55 -6.27 17.47
CA ASN A 100 -19.02 -7.64 17.34
C ASN A 100 -17.91 -8.63 17.04
N VAL A 101 -16.99 -8.31 16.09
CA VAL A 101 -15.92 -9.24 15.70
C VAL A 101 -14.77 -9.29 16.71
N SER A 102 -14.54 -8.20 17.47
CA SER A 102 -13.50 -8.15 18.50
C SER A 102 -14.01 -8.66 19.87
N GLY A 103 -15.33 -8.71 20.08
CA GLY A 103 -15.91 -8.96 21.39
C GLY A 103 -15.74 -7.81 22.41
N ILE A 104 -15.28 -6.65 21.95
CA ILE A 104 -15.02 -5.45 22.78
C ILE A 104 -15.98 -4.35 22.35
N LYS A 105 -16.84 -3.89 23.26
CA LYS A 105 -17.75 -2.78 22.96
C LYS A 105 -16.97 -1.48 22.77
N VAL A 106 -16.94 -0.97 21.54
CA VAL A 106 -16.28 0.29 21.21
C VAL A 106 -17.21 1.46 21.52
N ASN A 107 -16.87 2.27 22.52
CA ASN A 107 -17.61 3.47 22.91
C ASN A 107 -16.71 4.64 23.38
N SER A 108 -15.41 4.49 23.28
CA SER A 108 -14.37 5.48 23.56
C SER A 108 -13.16 5.21 22.66
N PHE A 109 -12.25 6.17 22.56
CA PHE A 109 -10.99 5.95 21.84
C PHE A 109 -10.17 4.81 22.46
N ALA A 110 -10.10 4.75 23.77
CA ALA A 110 -9.42 3.66 24.48
C ALA A 110 -9.96 2.29 24.09
N THR A 111 -11.29 2.11 24.07
CA THR A 111 -11.92 0.83 23.69
C THR A 111 -11.80 0.54 22.18
N LEU A 112 -11.73 1.57 21.32
CA LEU A 112 -11.36 1.39 19.92
C LEU A 112 -9.95 0.79 19.79
N MET A 113 -8.97 1.35 20.50
CA MET A 113 -7.61 0.85 20.48
C MET A 113 -7.51 -0.59 21.01
N ASP A 114 -8.29 -0.95 22.03
CA ASP A 114 -8.33 -2.32 22.54
C ASP A 114 -8.94 -3.29 21.53
N ALA A 115 -10.02 -2.89 20.86
CA ALA A 115 -10.62 -3.68 19.77
C ALA A 115 -9.63 -3.87 18.60
N LEU A 116 -8.94 -2.81 18.18
CA LEU A 116 -7.92 -2.90 17.14
C LEU A 116 -6.75 -3.80 17.54
N ARG A 117 -6.24 -3.71 18.78
CA ARG A 117 -5.20 -4.60 19.30
C ARG A 117 -5.62 -6.06 19.27
N ASN A 118 -6.85 -6.35 19.70
CA ASN A 118 -7.42 -7.70 19.62
C ASN A 118 -7.43 -8.22 18.17
N ARG A 119 -7.88 -7.37 17.22
CA ARG A 119 -7.90 -7.75 15.81
C ARG A 119 -6.49 -7.87 15.20
N MET A 120 -5.55 -7.01 15.59
CA MET A 120 -4.14 -7.14 15.18
C MET A 120 -3.53 -8.46 15.65
N ASP A 121 -3.85 -8.92 16.86
CA ASP A 121 -3.36 -10.21 17.37
C ASP A 121 -3.96 -11.38 16.57
N PHE A 122 -5.22 -11.29 16.18
CA PHE A 122 -5.83 -12.24 15.26
C PHE A 122 -5.14 -12.24 13.90
N PHE A 123 -4.91 -11.07 13.29
CA PHE A 123 -4.20 -10.95 12.01
C PHE A 123 -2.75 -11.47 12.11
N ALA A 124 -2.05 -11.19 13.21
CA ALA A 124 -0.73 -11.73 13.46
C ALA A 124 -0.73 -13.26 13.53
N SER A 125 -1.74 -13.88 14.14
CA SER A 125 -1.90 -15.34 14.18
C SER A 125 -2.12 -15.95 12.79
N MET A 126 -2.63 -15.15 11.83
CA MET A 126 -2.81 -15.52 10.42
C MET A 126 -1.59 -15.22 9.54
N GLY A 127 -0.49 -14.75 10.15
CA GLY A 127 0.78 -14.47 9.47
C GLY A 127 0.92 -13.04 8.93
N CYS A 128 0.02 -12.13 9.29
CA CYS A 128 0.16 -10.71 8.94
C CYS A 128 1.48 -10.13 9.47
N SER A 129 2.18 -9.41 8.62
CA SER A 129 3.45 -8.77 8.96
C SER A 129 3.58 -7.35 8.40
N VAL A 130 2.54 -6.85 7.73
CA VAL A 130 2.52 -5.54 7.10
C VAL A 130 1.19 -4.85 7.38
N SER A 131 1.24 -3.54 7.56
CA SER A 131 0.07 -2.67 7.44
C SER A 131 0.13 -1.88 6.14
N ASP A 132 -1.02 -1.43 5.69
CA ASP A 132 -1.18 -0.58 4.52
C ASP A 132 -2.20 0.52 4.82
N HIS A 133 -1.95 1.72 4.34
CA HIS A 133 -2.80 2.88 4.54
C HIS A 133 -2.96 3.63 3.23
N ALA A 134 -4.19 4.04 2.91
CA ALA A 134 -4.49 4.91 1.79
C ALA A 134 -4.94 6.28 2.31
N LEU A 135 -4.00 7.21 2.33
CA LEU A 135 -4.18 8.55 2.90
C LEU A 135 -4.30 9.60 1.80
N GLU A 136 -5.06 10.65 2.03
CA GLU A 136 -5.03 11.84 1.16
C GLU A 136 -3.69 12.57 1.28
N TYR A 137 -3.18 12.70 2.51
CA TYR A 137 -1.84 13.17 2.86
C TYR A 137 -1.44 12.57 4.21
N VAL A 138 -0.15 12.61 4.56
CA VAL A 138 0.30 12.17 5.89
C VAL A 138 -0.05 13.26 6.89
N MET A 139 -1.07 12.98 7.69
CA MET A 139 -1.60 13.91 8.70
C MET A 139 -0.85 13.75 10.01
N TYR A 140 -0.52 14.85 10.66
CA TYR A 140 -0.04 14.83 12.02
C TYR A 140 -0.33 16.14 12.75
N LYS A 141 -0.90 16.03 13.94
CA LYS A 141 -0.95 17.09 14.96
C LYS A 141 -0.62 16.49 16.32
N PRO A 142 0.17 17.17 17.16
CA PRO A 142 0.29 16.79 18.56
C PRO A 142 -1.07 16.82 19.25
N TYR A 143 -1.34 15.87 20.12
CA TYR A 143 -2.60 15.77 20.87
C TYR A 143 -2.37 15.19 22.24
N THR A 144 -3.32 15.40 23.16
CA THR A 144 -3.44 14.70 24.43
C THR A 144 -4.49 13.60 24.36
N GLU A 145 -4.45 12.64 25.26
CA GLU A 145 -5.47 11.58 25.34
C GLU A 145 -6.85 12.16 25.60
N GLU A 146 -6.95 13.22 26.41
CA GLU A 146 -8.20 13.91 26.72
C GLU A 146 -8.81 14.59 25.47
N GLU A 147 -7.99 15.20 24.62
CA GLU A 147 -8.44 15.79 23.36
C GLU A 147 -9.00 14.74 22.41
N ILE A 148 -8.32 13.60 22.25
CA ILE A 148 -8.79 12.50 21.38
C ILE A 148 -10.09 11.90 21.93
N GLU A 149 -10.20 11.65 23.23
CA GLU A 149 -11.44 11.14 23.84
C GLU A 149 -12.60 12.12 23.65
N ALA A 150 -12.34 13.43 23.77
CA ALA A 150 -13.36 14.45 23.52
C ALA A 150 -13.84 14.46 22.05
N ILE A 151 -12.92 14.33 21.09
CA ILE A 151 -13.24 14.22 19.65
C ILE A 151 -14.09 12.96 19.41
N PHE A 152 -13.70 11.86 20.01
CA PHE A 152 -14.43 10.59 19.87
C PHE A 152 -15.85 10.70 20.46
N ALA A 153 -15.99 11.28 21.65
CA ALA A 153 -17.29 11.54 22.28
C ALA A 153 -18.17 12.49 21.43
N LYS A 154 -17.56 13.49 20.80
CA LYS A 154 -18.24 14.40 19.87
C LYS A 154 -18.84 13.64 18.68
N ARG A 155 -18.13 12.67 18.11
CA ARG A 155 -18.63 11.84 17.03
C ARG A 155 -19.84 10.98 17.45
N PHE A 156 -19.81 10.41 18.65
CA PHE A 156 -20.94 9.63 19.20
C PHE A 156 -22.18 10.49 19.48
N SER A 157 -22.01 11.77 19.75
CA SER A 157 -23.14 12.71 19.91
C SER A 157 -23.74 13.18 18.57
N GLY A 158 -23.23 12.72 17.44
CA GLY A 158 -23.69 13.10 16.10
C GLY A 158 -23.15 14.45 15.59
N SER A 159 -22.18 15.03 16.28
CA SER A 159 -21.57 16.30 15.88
C SER A 159 -20.51 16.07 14.78
N ALA A 160 -20.35 17.08 13.90
CA ALA A 160 -19.35 17.01 12.83
C ALA A 160 -17.93 17.04 13.39
N ILE A 161 -17.05 16.24 12.77
CA ILE A 161 -15.61 16.21 13.04
C ILE A 161 -14.90 17.07 12.00
N THR A 162 -13.96 17.89 12.42
CA THR A 162 -13.14 18.71 11.53
C THR A 162 -11.91 17.93 11.07
N THR A 163 -11.33 18.32 9.92
CA THR A 163 -10.10 17.71 9.41
C THR A 163 -8.93 17.83 10.39
N GLU A 164 -8.94 18.86 11.25
CA GLU A 164 -7.90 19.08 12.26
C GLU A 164 -7.97 18.11 13.43
N GLU A 165 -9.13 17.49 13.66
CA GLU A 165 -9.38 16.55 14.76
C GLU A 165 -8.97 15.09 14.42
N MET A 166 -8.45 14.85 13.22
CA MET A 166 -8.03 13.51 12.78
C MET A 166 -6.55 13.26 13.07
N ASN A 167 -6.22 12.36 13.99
CA ASN A 167 -4.82 12.08 14.35
C ASN A 167 -4.54 10.60 14.68
N MET A 168 -3.35 10.06 14.27
CA MET A 168 -3.15 8.62 14.14
C MET A 168 -1.81 8.04 14.66
N VAL A 169 -1.14 8.67 15.63
CA VAL A 169 0.18 8.20 16.13
C VAL A 169 0.09 6.84 16.84
N SER A 170 -0.99 6.55 17.54
CA SER A 170 -1.13 5.36 18.36
C SER A 170 -1.06 4.05 17.58
N VAL A 171 -1.57 4.00 16.35
CA VAL A 171 -1.61 2.77 15.53
C VAL A 171 -0.22 2.39 15.07
N GLY A 172 0.62 3.36 14.69
CA GLY A 172 2.01 3.09 14.28
C GLY A 172 2.86 2.43 15.38
N LYS A 173 2.67 2.79 16.63
CA LYS A 173 3.35 2.14 17.76
C LYS A 173 2.98 0.67 17.92
N GLU A 174 1.72 0.32 17.68
CA GLU A 174 1.26 -1.06 17.72
C GLU A 174 1.90 -1.92 16.61
N TYR A 175 2.22 -1.34 15.44
CA TYR A 175 2.97 -2.04 14.39
C TYR A 175 4.39 -2.37 14.81
N ASN A 176 5.07 -1.42 15.45
CA ASN A 176 6.42 -1.66 15.97
C ASN A 176 6.47 -2.80 17.01
N LYS A 177 5.52 -2.85 17.93
CA LYS A 177 5.41 -3.93 18.93
C LYS A 177 5.27 -5.32 18.32
N ARG A 178 4.67 -5.42 17.13
CA ARG A 178 4.47 -6.67 16.39
C ARG A 178 5.53 -6.92 15.34
N ASN A 179 6.53 -6.05 15.22
CA ASN A 179 7.56 -6.07 14.17
C ASN A 179 6.95 -6.04 12.75
N TRP A 180 5.81 -5.37 12.58
CA TRP A 180 5.17 -5.16 11.29
C TRP A 180 5.83 -4.02 10.52
N VAL A 181 5.76 -4.10 9.19
CA VAL A 181 6.13 -3.00 8.30
C VAL A 181 4.92 -2.09 8.11
N MET A 182 5.08 -0.80 8.33
CA MET A 182 4.05 0.20 8.05
C MET A 182 4.20 0.70 6.62
N GLN A 183 3.16 0.59 5.80
CA GLN A 183 3.12 1.15 4.46
C GLN A 183 2.16 2.34 4.43
N LEU A 184 2.64 3.49 3.94
CA LEU A 184 1.86 4.71 3.80
C LEU A 184 1.74 5.05 2.32
N HIS A 185 0.57 4.84 1.74
CA HIS A 185 0.20 5.32 0.42
C HIS A 185 -0.53 6.65 0.55
N TYR A 186 -0.07 7.70 -0.10
CA TYR A 186 -0.70 9.01 -0.02
C TYR A 186 -0.57 9.84 -1.31
N GLY A 187 -1.27 10.96 -1.35
CA GLY A 187 -1.18 11.93 -2.43
C GLY A 187 -2.25 11.77 -3.49
N THR A 188 -3.45 11.28 -3.11
CA THR A 188 -4.61 11.15 -4.00
C THR A 188 -5.70 12.12 -3.60
N ILE A 189 -6.30 12.84 -4.57
CA ILE A 189 -7.61 13.46 -4.41
C ILE A 189 -8.63 12.54 -5.07
N ARG A 190 -9.61 12.08 -4.28
CA ARG A 190 -10.61 11.11 -4.70
C ARG A 190 -11.83 11.76 -5.33
N ASP A 191 -12.46 11.04 -6.25
CA ASP A 191 -13.80 11.31 -6.75
C ASP A 191 -14.01 12.73 -7.30
N ASN A 192 -13.03 13.26 -8.04
CA ASN A 192 -13.01 14.65 -8.53
C ASN A 192 -14.16 15.00 -9.47
N ASN A 193 -14.78 14.00 -10.13
CA ASN A 193 -15.91 14.21 -11.01
C ASN A 193 -17.23 13.86 -10.29
N ARG A 194 -17.78 14.84 -9.56
CA ARG A 194 -19.00 14.65 -8.77
C ARG A 194 -20.17 14.11 -9.58
N PHE A 195 -20.34 14.57 -10.82
CA PHE A 195 -21.39 14.10 -11.71
C PHE A 195 -21.28 12.58 -11.99
N ARG A 196 -20.05 12.09 -12.19
CA ARG A 196 -19.81 10.67 -12.41
C ARG A 196 -19.87 9.86 -11.11
N TYR A 197 -19.42 10.44 -10.01
CA TYR A 197 -19.53 9.81 -8.69
C TYR A 197 -21.01 9.51 -8.36
N ASP A 198 -21.91 10.46 -8.58
CA ASP A 198 -23.34 10.28 -8.31
C ASP A 198 -23.99 9.19 -9.19
N GLN A 199 -23.41 8.88 -10.36
CA GLN A 199 -23.88 7.83 -11.27
C GLN A 199 -23.24 6.45 -11.04
N LEU A 200 -21.96 6.41 -10.72
CA LEU A 200 -21.13 5.21 -10.78
C LEU A 200 -20.57 4.80 -9.40
N GLY A 201 -20.60 5.68 -8.42
CA GLY A 201 -20.00 5.48 -7.11
C GLY A 201 -18.49 5.74 -7.09
N PRO A 202 -17.84 5.42 -5.96
CA PRO A 202 -16.40 5.61 -5.75
C PRO A 202 -15.56 4.63 -6.59
N ASP A 203 -14.25 4.91 -6.70
CA ASP A 203 -13.25 4.06 -7.35
C ASP A 203 -13.50 3.76 -8.83
N THR A 204 -14.15 4.68 -9.55
CA THR A 204 -14.54 4.50 -10.95
C THR A 204 -13.68 5.27 -11.95
N GLY A 205 -12.47 5.72 -11.53
CA GLY A 205 -11.45 6.28 -12.42
C GLY A 205 -11.42 7.81 -12.45
N PHE A 206 -11.96 8.50 -11.45
CA PHE A 206 -12.03 9.97 -11.41
C PHE A 206 -11.17 10.57 -10.29
N ASP A 207 -10.09 9.91 -9.96
CA ASP A 207 -9.09 10.35 -9.00
C ASP A 207 -7.96 11.11 -9.68
N CYS A 208 -7.23 11.95 -8.95
CA CYS A 208 -6.06 12.66 -9.45
C CYS A 208 -4.96 12.82 -8.38
N ILE A 209 -3.79 13.27 -8.83
CA ILE A 209 -2.64 13.54 -7.95
C ILE A 209 -2.95 14.75 -7.05
N ASN A 210 -2.74 14.58 -5.75
CA ASN A 210 -2.76 15.67 -4.78
C ASN A 210 -1.39 16.38 -4.77
N THR A 211 -1.41 17.70 -4.78
CA THR A 211 -0.20 18.54 -4.73
C THR A 211 0.05 19.15 -3.35
N TYR A 212 -0.73 18.77 -2.33
CA TYR A 212 -0.50 19.23 -0.95
C TYR A 212 0.86 18.72 -0.45
N ASP A 213 1.71 19.63 -0.03
CA ASP A 213 3.00 19.29 0.58
C ASP A 213 2.80 19.01 2.08
N CYS A 214 2.90 17.75 2.44
CA CYS A 214 2.84 17.28 3.84
C CYS A 214 4.20 16.82 4.37
N SER A 215 5.30 17.29 3.78
CA SER A 215 6.66 16.83 4.19
C SER A 215 6.97 17.17 5.64
N ALA A 216 6.50 18.31 6.13
CA ALA A 216 6.70 18.72 7.52
C ALA A 216 5.89 17.87 8.49
N GLU A 217 4.60 17.61 8.19
CA GLU A 217 3.72 16.76 8.97
C GLU A 217 4.24 15.31 8.99
N MET A 218 4.72 14.81 7.85
CA MET A 218 5.36 13.49 7.75
C MET A 218 6.58 13.39 8.66
N ALA A 219 7.47 14.38 8.64
CA ALA A 219 8.63 14.41 9.52
C ALA A 219 8.23 14.42 10.99
N GLN A 220 7.20 15.19 11.36
CA GLN A 220 6.68 15.24 12.73
C GLN A 220 6.02 13.91 13.14
N PHE A 221 5.26 13.28 12.25
CA PHE A 221 4.66 11.96 12.47
C PHE A 221 5.71 10.89 12.75
N LEU A 222 6.72 10.78 11.89
CA LEU A 222 7.83 9.83 12.08
C LEU A 222 8.60 10.13 13.36
N ASN A 223 8.84 11.41 13.66
CA ASN A 223 9.50 11.83 14.89
C ASN A 223 8.69 11.48 16.15
N ALA A 224 7.37 11.62 16.13
CA ALA A 224 6.53 11.27 17.27
C ALA A 224 6.61 9.78 17.61
N LEU A 225 6.71 8.91 16.61
CA LEU A 225 6.95 7.48 16.80
C LEU A 225 8.40 7.19 17.23
N ASN A 226 9.36 7.91 16.66
CA ASN A 226 10.78 7.68 16.92
C ASN A 226 11.23 8.20 18.30
N ALA A 227 10.59 9.24 18.81
CA ALA A 227 10.92 9.84 20.13
C ALA A 227 10.79 8.84 21.29
N THR A 228 9.97 7.83 21.15
CA THR A 228 9.80 6.73 22.12
C THR A 228 10.44 5.41 21.66
N ASP A 229 11.24 5.45 20.60
CA ASP A 229 11.87 4.27 19.97
C ASP A 229 10.83 3.23 19.46
N GLU A 230 9.65 3.71 19.08
CA GLU A 230 8.52 2.88 18.60
C GLU A 230 8.22 3.06 17.11
N LEU A 231 9.13 3.69 16.33
CA LEU A 231 8.98 3.81 14.88
C LEU A 231 9.19 2.43 14.22
N PRO A 232 8.18 1.88 13.53
CA PRO A 232 8.32 0.62 12.82
C PRO A 232 9.17 0.78 11.54
N LYS A 233 9.56 -0.34 10.92
CA LYS A 233 10.00 -0.33 9.52
C LYS A 233 8.89 0.29 8.67
N THR A 234 9.24 1.27 7.83
CA THR A 234 8.22 2.06 7.14
C THR A 234 8.56 2.20 5.66
N ILE A 235 7.55 2.08 4.80
CA ILE A 235 7.65 2.34 3.36
C ILE A 235 6.65 3.44 3.01
N ILE A 236 7.13 4.47 2.33
CA ILE A 236 6.35 5.66 1.97
C ILE A 236 6.17 5.70 0.45
N TYR A 237 4.91 5.63 0.00
CA TYR A 237 4.52 5.73 -1.39
C TYR A 237 3.78 7.04 -1.64
N SER A 238 4.29 7.88 -2.53
CA SER A 238 3.60 9.10 -2.96
C SER A 238 3.13 9.00 -4.40
N LEU A 239 1.91 9.49 -4.66
CA LEU A 239 1.44 9.70 -6.03
C LEU A 239 2.01 10.95 -6.68
N ASN A 240 2.50 11.91 -5.88
CA ASN A 240 3.09 13.13 -6.42
C ASN A 240 4.59 12.94 -6.66
N PRO A 241 5.07 12.85 -7.91
CA PRO A 241 6.48 12.65 -8.21
C PRO A 241 7.36 13.86 -7.85
N SER A 242 6.77 15.05 -7.68
CA SER A 242 7.54 16.26 -7.33
C SER A 242 8.07 16.24 -5.89
N VAL A 243 7.53 15.38 -5.02
CA VAL A 243 7.98 15.25 -3.62
C VAL A 243 9.00 14.13 -3.40
N ASN A 244 9.46 13.44 -4.44
CA ASN A 244 10.41 12.33 -4.30
C ASN A 244 11.67 12.73 -3.51
N ALA A 245 12.26 13.89 -3.80
CA ALA A 245 13.44 14.37 -3.10
C ALA A 245 13.13 14.77 -1.64
N ALA A 246 11.97 15.36 -1.37
CA ALA A 246 11.54 15.68 -0.02
C ALA A 246 11.38 14.39 0.83
N ILE A 247 10.74 13.37 0.29
CA ILE A 247 10.63 12.05 0.94
C ILE A 247 12.03 11.49 1.20
N GLY A 248 12.91 11.48 0.18
CA GLY A 248 14.29 10.96 0.30
C GLY A 248 15.08 11.60 1.44
N THR A 249 14.93 12.91 1.65
CA THR A 249 15.59 13.62 2.75
C THR A 249 14.93 13.36 4.12
N VAL A 250 13.61 13.31 4.18
CA VAL A 250 12.87 13.01 5.43
C VAL A 250 13.23 11.61 5.93
N ILE A 251 13.17 10.58 5.08
CA ILE A 251 13.47 9.20 5.50
C ILE A 251 14.92 9.04 5.96
N GLY A 252 15.83 9.85 5.42
CA GLY A 252 17.25 9.89 5.86
C GLY A 252 17.43 10.30 7.32
N CYS A 253 16.50 11.08 7.88
CA CYS A 253 16.54 11.52 9.27
C CYS A 253 16.22 10.41 10.29
N PHE A 254 15.63 9.30 9.88
CA PHE A 254 15.09 8.26 10.76
C PHE A 254 15.71 6.87 10.54
N GLN A 255 16.85 6.79 9.85
CA GLN A 255 17.60 5.54 9.71
C GLN A 255 18.28 5.18 11.04
N ASP A 256 18.39 3.89 11.34
CA ASP A 256 19.13 3.40 12.52
C ASP A 256 19.86 2.08 12.22
N SER A 257 20.55 1.53 13.22
CA SER A 257 21.31 0.28 13.09
C SER A 257 20.47 -0.99 13.30
N LYS A 258 19.17 -0.88 13.63
CA LYS A 258 18.31 -2.03 13.93
C LYS A 258 17.85 -2.75 12.66
N ALA A 259 17.73 -2.01 11.55
CA ALA A 259 17.38 -2.58 10.25
C ALA A 259 18.00 -1.77 9.11
N VAL A 260 18.60 -2.46 8.14
CA VAL A 260 19.10 -1.83 6.92
C VAL A 260 17.92 -1.30 6.12
N GLY A 261 17.95 0.00 5.78
CA GLY A 261 16.84 0.63 5.08
C GLY A 261 15.54 0.61 5.88
N LYS A 262 15.61 0.90 7.19
CA LYS A 262 14.46 0.90 8.10
C LYS A 262 13.29 1.70 7.57
N ILE A 263 13.57 2.87 7.02
CA ILE A 263 12.59 3.72 6.37
C ILE A 263 12.96 3.81 4.90
N GLN A 264 12.03 3.50 3.99
CA GLN A 264 12.25 3.48 2.55
C GLN A 264 11.19 4.30 1.81
N GLN A 265 11.59 4.88 0.69
CA GLN A 265 10.64 5.31 -0.32
C GLN A 265 10.21 4.08 -1.13
N GLY A 266 8.91 3.89 -1.29
CA GLY A 266 8.35 2.82 -2.12
C GLY A 266 8.48 3.11 -3.62
N SER A 267 8.11 2.13 -4.44
CA SER A 267 8.16 2.25 -5.90
C SER A 267 7.20 3.33 -6.43
N ALA A 268 7.51 3.83 -7.62
CA ALA A 268 6.55 4.62 -8.39
C ALA A 268 5.27 3.80 -8.56
N TRP A 269 4.13 4.42 -8.23
CA TRP A 269 2.86 3.74 -8.01
C TRP A 269 1.74 4.42 -8.78
N TRP A 270 0.74 3.68 -9.22
CA TRP A 270 -0.48 4.11 -9.89
C TRP A 270 -0.21 5.03 -11.09
N PHE A 271 -0.48 6.35 -10.99
CA PHE A 271 -0.22 7.30 -12.08
C PHE A 271 1.25 7.40 -12.51
N ASN A 272 2.18 6.96 -11.67
CA ASN A 272 3.62 6.94 -11.94
C ASN A 272 4.13 5.54 -12.33
N ASP A 273 3.24 4.54 -12.45
CA ASP A 273 3.59 3.19 -12.87
C ASP A 273 3.84 3.14 -14.39
N HIS A 274 4.89 3.84 -14.82
CA HIS A 274 5.37 3.90 -16.19
C HIS A 274 6.87 4.23 -16.22
N LYS A 275 7.53 4.02 -17.38
CA LYS A 275 8.99 4.14 -17.49
C LYS A 275 9.55 5.43 -16.86
N VAL A 276 9.01 6.59 -17.20
CA VAL A 276 9.50 7.89 -16.72
C VAL A 276 9.30 8.02 -15.19
N GLY A 277 8.14 7.67 -14.68
CA GLY A 277 7.84 7.72 -13.24
C GLY A 277 8.77 6.81 -12.42
N MET A 278 8.99 5.57 -12.89
CA MET A 278 9.90 4.62 -12.25
C MET A 278 11.35 5.09 -12.32
N THR A 279 11.81 5.56 -13.48
CA THR A 279 13.19 6.08 -13.64
C THR A 279 13.43 7.27 -12.72
N ASN A 280 12.52 8.24 -12.66
CA ASN A 280 12.64 9.42 -11.80
C ASN A 280 12.66 9.05 -10.31
N GLN A 281 11.78 8.14 -9.88
CA GLN A 281 11.73 7.70 -8.50
C GLN A 281 13.03 6.96 -8.11
N MET A 282 13.50 5.99 -8.92
CA MET A 282 14.73 5.24 -8.64
C MET A 282 15.96 6.14 -8.68
N THR A 283 16.03 7.12 -9.59
CA THR A 283 17.12 8.11 -9.65
C THR A 283 17.15 8.98 -8.39
N SER A 284 15.98 9.46 -7.94
CA SER A 284 15.88 10.22 -6.69
C SER A 284 16.31 9.38 -5.48
N LEU A 285 15.86 8.13 -5.44
CA LEU A 285 16.24 7.19 -4.38
C LEU A 285 17.74 6.91 -4.35
N ALA A 286 18.36 6.67 -5.52
CA ALA A 286 19.80 6.41 -5.63
C ALA A 286 20.64 7.59 -5.15
N ASN A 287 20.17 8.83 -5.40
CA ASN A 287 20.87 10.05 -4.99
C ASN A 287 20.77 10.33 -3.48
N LEU A 288 19.71 9.90 -2.83
CA LEU A 288 19.38 10.30 -1.45
C LEU A 288 19.35 9.13 -0.46
N SER A 289 19.48 7.89 -0.92
CA SER A 289 19.42 6.68 -0.10
C SER A 289 20.23 5.55 -0.77
N LEU A 290 20.02 4.31 -0.33
CA LEU A 290 20.70 3.11 -0.84
C LEU A 290 19.77 2.33 -1.77
N LEU A 291 19.95 2.48 -3.09
CA LEU A 291 19.14 1.76 -4.09
C LEU A 291 19.24 0.23 -3.92
N GLY A 292 20.39 -0.30 -3.51
CA GLY A 292 20.58 -1.74 -3.25
C GLY A 292 19.68 -2.33 -2.15
N ASN A 293 19.11 -1.49 -1.29
CA ASN A 293 18.14 -1.91 -0.25
C ASN A 293 16.68 -1.65 -0.64
N PHE A 294 16.44 -1.18 -1.86
CA PHE A 294 15.11 -0.87 -2.34
C PHE A 294 14.26 -2.13 -2.43
N ILE A 295 13.06 -2.10 -1.85
CA ILE A 295 12.13 -3.24 -1.86
C ILE A 295 11.66 -3.63 -3.27
N GLY A 296 11.78 -2.73 -4.24
CA GLY A 296 11.32 -2.96 -5.60
C GLY A 296 9.83 -2.65 -5.77
N MET A 297 9.29 -3.12 -6.91
CA MET A 297 7.92 -2.88 -7.31
C MET A 297 6.96 -3.89 -6.68
N LEU A 298 5.82 -3.42 -6.26
CA LEU A 298 4.61 -4.21 -5.95
C LEU A 298 3.69 -4.17 -7.17
N THR A 299 2.90 -5.21 -7.40
CA THR A 299 1.91 -5.19 -8.49
C THR A 299 0.79 -4.19 -8.24
N ASP A 300 0.34 -4.07 -7.01
CA ASP A 300 -0.80 -3.23 -6.60
C ASP A 300 -1.94 -3.27 -7.64
N SER A 301 -2.40 -4.48 -7.97
CA SER A 301 -3.30 -4.71 -9.09
C SER A 301 -4.45 -5.62 -8.71
N ARG A 302 -5.58 -5.41 -9.38
CA ARG A 302 -6.78 -6.25 -9.26
C ARG A 302 -6.83 -7.35 -10.33
N SER A 303 -5.74 -7.58 -11.08
CA SER A 303 -5.65 -8.58 -12.14
C SER A 303 -4.50 -9.55 -11.94
N PHE A 304 -4.77 -10.84 -12.04
CA PHE A 304 -3.75 -11.89 -12.00
C PHE A 304 -2.86 -11.93 -13.25
N LEU A 305 -3.19 -11.18 -14.31
CA LEU A 305 -2.33 -10.98 -15.47
C LEU A 305 -1.27 -9.90 -15.24
N SER A 306 -1.38 -9.12 -14.16
CA SER A 306 -0.52 -7.96 -13.89
C SER A 306 0.87 -8.32 -13.35
N TYR A 307 1.18 -9.59 -13.12
CA TYR A 307 2.53 -9.99 -12.69
C TYR A 307 3.61 -9.66 -13.71
N THR A 308 3.26 -9.43 -14.98
CA THR A 308 4.17 -8.88 -15.99
C THR A 308 4.74 -7.51 -15.63
N ARG A 309 4.13 -6.78 -14.68
CA ARG A 309 4.66 -5.52 -14.13
C ARG A 309 6.05 -5.71 -13.52
N HIS A 310 6.31 -6.81 -12.86
CA HIS A 310 7.64 -7.13 -12.33
C HIS A 310 8.68 -7.29 -13.45
N GLU A 311 8.29 -7.79 -14.63
CA GLU A 311 9.20 -7.92 -15.76
C GLU A 311 9.57 -6.55 -16.34
N TYR A 312 8.61 -5.68 -16.63
CA TYR A 312 8.96 -4.37 -17.18
C TYR A 312 9.68 -3.48 -16.16
N PHE A 313 9.34 -3.58 -14.87
CA PHE A 313 10.09 -2.91 -13.81
C PHE A 313 11.58 -3.32 -13.81
N ARG A 314 11.86 -4.63 -13.83
CA ARG A 314 13.24 -5.12 -13.89
C ARG A 314 13.98 -4.64 -15.14
N ARG A 315 13.31 -4.60 -16.29
CA ARG A 315 13.90 -4.07 -17.52
C ARG A 315 14.25 -2.58 -17.40
N ILE A 316 13.36 -1.77 -16.82
CA ILE A 316 13.60 -0.35 -16.60
C ILE A 316 14.76 -0.15 -15.62
N MET A 317 14.77 -0.90 -14.51
CA MET A 317 15.85 -0.83 -13.53
C MET A 317 17.20 -1.25 -14.11
N CYS A 318 17.25 -2.35 -14.85
CA CYS A 318 18.48 -2.79 -15.50
C CYS A 318 18.97 -1.81 -16.57
N GLU A 319 18.06 -1.20 -17.35
CA GLU A 319 18.41 -0.16 -18.33
C GLU A 319 18.99 1.07 -17.62
N LEU A 320 18.40 1.50 -16.51
CA LEU A 320 18.87 2.64 -15.73
C LEU A 320 20.26 2.40 -15.15
N ILE A 321 20.45 1.30 -14.43
CA ILE A 321 21.73 0.96 -13.80
C ILE A 321 22.80 0.69 -14.88
N GLY A 322 22.46 -0.04 -15.94
CA GLY A 322 23.36 -0.31 -17.05
C GLY A 322 23.84 0.97 -17.72
N GLY A 323 22.94 1.95 -17.94
CA GLY A 323 23.30 3.27 -18.44
C GLY A 323 24.30 4.00 -17.53
N TRP A 324 24.11 3.97 -16.22
CA TRP A 324 25.06 4.56 -15.26
C TRP A 324 26.44 3.89 -15.32
N VAL A 325 26.48 2.55 -15.48
CA VAL A 325 27.75 1.82 -15.63
C VAL A 325 28.46 2.21 -16.94
N GLU A 326 27.73 2.23 -18.06
CA GLU A 326 28.28 2.59 -19.37
C GLU A 326 28.80 4.03 -19.41
N ASN A 327 28.13 4.95 -18.71
CA ASN A 327 28.52 6.34 -18.57
C ASN A 327 29.69 6.57 -17.58
N GLY A 328 30.09 5.54 -16.82
CA GLY A 328 31.09 5.65 -15.74
C GLY A 328 30.57 6.33 -14.45
N GLU A 329 29.28 6.44 -14.30
CA GLU A 329 28.61 7.00 -13.11
C GLU A 329 28.50 5.97 -11.97
N TYR A 330 28.56 4.68 -12.29
CA TYR A 330 28.52 3.57 -11.36
C TYR A 330 29.60 2.54 -11.69
N PRO A 331 30.23 1.91 -10.68
CA PRO A 331 31.28 0.90 -10.92
C PRO A 331 30.76 -0.30 -11.73
N ALA A 332 31.54 -0.76 -12.71
CA ALA A 332 31.34 -2.00 -13.46
C ALA A 332 31.76 -3.21 -12.59
N ASP A 333 31.04 -3.48 -11.52
CA ASP A 333 31.28 -4.61 -10.62
C ASP A 333 30.06 -5.52 -10.62
N GLU A 334 30.23 -6.77 -11.06
CA GLU A 334 29.16 -7.80 -11.09
C GLU A 334 28.62 -8.15 -9.70
N LYS A 335 29.29 -7.74 -8.63
CA LYS A 335 28.91 -7.99 -7.25
C LYS A 335 28.23 -6.80 -6.58
N ALA A 336 28.18 -5.65 -7.24
CA ALA A 336 27.63 -4.41 -6.70
C ALA A 336 26.09 -4.32 -6.81
#